data_ed6f22e0ad638d96c1fa27b2457e7554
#
_entry.id   ed6f22e0ad638d96c1fa27b2457e7554
#
_cell.length_a   1.000
_cell.length_b   1.000
_cell.length_c   1.000
_cell.angle_alpha   90.00
_cell.angle_beta   90.00
_cell.angle_gamma   90.00
#
_symmetry.space_group_name_H-M   'P 1'
#
loop_
_entity.id
_entity.type
_entity.pdbx_description
1 polymer ?
#
loop_
_entity_poly.entity_id
_entity_poly.type
_entity_poly.pdbx_seq_one_letter_code
_entity_poly.pdbx_strand_id
1 'polypeptide(L)'
;MAEAPVAPTAPALSVVVPVYNGAGTIGELVEALRALDIPGGLEIVLVVDGSPDNSLETCKQLAAAPGAPVVLLSLSRNFGEHNAVMAGLARARGAYAITMDDDLQNPPGEVKRLFEHARDGGYDAVYTYYADKQHAAWRNWGSRFTNWCADRLIDKPRGLYLSSFRCLSAFVRERIVVSYEGPYPYVDGLVLQVTQNVGRLQVEHLPRIAGRSNYTLRRLLRLWLSMFLNFSVMPLRLATLFGMGFGVLGALAAVIVVAEAISENRPPQGWASLMVAVLVLAGVQLVLVGLIGEYLGRMFLAVNRKPQYLVREVFRRGPEGSEGGLDVERPAADTKAGGQPHRLPSQPES
;
A
#
# COMPACT_ATOMS: atom_id res chain seq x y z
N MET A 1 -31.11 -12.55 -38.39
CA MET A 1 -30.81 -12.60 -36.93
C MET A 1 -29.46 -11.91 -36.77
N ALA A 2 -29.46 -10.70 -36.24
CA ALA A 2 -28.21 -10.00 -35.94
C ALA A 2 -27.65 -10.62 -34.66
N GLU A 3 -26.44 -11.16 -34.70
CA GLU A 3 -25.70 -11.59 -33.49
C GLU A 3 -25.58 -10.40 -32.54
N ALA A 4 -26.05 -10.60 -31.32
CA ALA A 4 -25.84 -9.62 -30.26
C ALA A 4 -24.32 -9.42 -30.08
N PRO A 5 -23.85 -8.16 -29.90
CA PRO A 5 -22.43 -7.91 -29.71
C PRO A 5 -21.95 -8.70 -28.47
N VAL A 6 -21.01 -9.61 -28.69
CA VAL A 6 -20.34 -10.37 -27.61
C VAL A 6 -19.71 -9.33 -26.69
N ALA A 7 -20.15 -9.30 -25.45
CA ALA A 7 -19.54 -8.43 -24.44
C ALA A 7 -18.03 -8.68 -24.43
N PRO A 8 -17.19 -7.65 -24.43
CA PRO A 8 -15.74 -7.82 -24.44
C PRO A 8 -15.35 -8.70 -23.26
N THR A 9 -14.78 -9.86 -23.55
CA THR A 9 -14.29 -10.79 -22.53
C THR A 9 -13.25 -10.06 -21.66
N ALA A 10 -13.36 -10.20 -20.33
CA ALA A 10 -12.41 -9.59 -19.42
C ALA A 10 -10.98 -10.05 -19.79
N PRO A 11 -9.98 -9.16 -19.78
CA PRO A 11 -8.60 -9.51 -20.10
C PRO A 11 -8.04 -10.52 -19.07
N ALA A 12 -7.07 -11.33 -19.48
CA ALA A 12 -6.40 -12.24 -18.55
C ALA A 12 -5.53 -11.48 -17.54
N LEU A 13 -4.94 -10.36 -17.96
CA LEU A 13 -4.03 -9.58 -17.16
C LEU A 13 -4.35 -8.09 -17.21
N SER A 14 -4.34 -7.42 -16.05
CA SER A 14 -4.27 -5.96 -15.94
C SER A 14 -2.91 -5.57 -15.34
N VAL A 15 -2.21 -4.61 -15.97
CA VAL A 15 -0.99 -4.02 -15.39
C VAL A 15 -1.32 -2.64 -14.87
N VAL A 16 -1.16 -2.43 -13.56
CA VAL A 16 -1.45 -1.19 -12.85
C VAL A 16 -0.16 -0.44 -12.60
N VAL A 17 -0.07 0.78 -13.12
CA VAL A 17 1.11 1.64 -13.02
C VAL A 17 0.73 2.97 -12.39
N PRO A 18 1.13 3.24 -11.14
CA PRO A 18 1.05 4.57 -10.56
C PRO A 18 2.09 5.48 -11.22
N VAL A 19 1.70 6.70 -11.59
CA VAL A 19 2.56 7.65 -12.33
C VAL A 19 2.68 8.95 -11.54
N TYR A 20 3.93 9.30 -11.18
CA TYR A 20 4.24 10.57 -10.54
C TYR A 20 5.63 11.06 -10.94
N ASN A 21 5.72 12.17 -11.66
CA ASN A 21 6.94 12.66 -12.34
C ASN A 21 7.51 11.64 -13.33
N GLY A 22 6.63 10.92 -14.02
CA GLY A 22 6.98 9.83 -14.93
C GLY A 22 6.90 10.18 -16.42
N ALA A 23 6.78 11.47 -16.81
CA ALA A 23 6.62 11.87 -18.20
C ALA A 23 7.74 11.37 -19.13
N GLY A 24 8.96 11.17 -18.59
CA GLY A 24 10.11 10.70 -19.36
C GLY A 24 10.22 9.19 -19.54
N THR A 25 9.49 8.38 -18.77
CA THR A 25 9.65 6.92 -18.73
C THR A 25 8.39 6.18 -19.13
N ILE A 26 7.21 6.75 -18.84
CA ILE A 26 5.93 6.07 -19.02
C ILE A 26 5.63 5.70 -20.47
N GLY A 27 6.10 6.48 -21.45
CA GLY A 27 5.93 6.18 -22.88
C GLY A 27 6.63 4.88 -23.26
N GLU A 28 7.90 4.76 -22.91
CA GLU A 28 8.71 3.57 -23.18
C GLU A 28 8.13 2.32 -22.47
N LEU A 29 7.70 2.48 -21.23
CA LEU A 29 7.08 1.40 -20.46
C LEU A 29 5.81 0.88 -21.14
N VAL A 30 4.88 1.77 -21.53
CA VAL A 30 3.62 1.37 -22.14
C VAL A 30 3.83 0.69 -23.51
N GLU A 31 4.75 1.19 -24.34
CA GLU A 31 5.08 0.56 -25.62
C GLU A 31 5.68 -0.84 -25.41
N ALA A 32 6.57 -1.00 -24.44
CA ALA A 32 7.15 -2.29 -24.12
C ALA A 32 6.10 -3.28 -23.55
N LEU A 33 5.13 -2.80 -22.75
CA LEU A 33 4.02 -3.63 -22.28
C LEU A 33 3.09 -4.04 -23.42
N ARG A 34 2.81 -3.15 -24.37
CA ARG A 34 2.00 -3.44 -25.56
C ARG A 34 2.62 -4.50 -26.47
N ALA A 35 3.95 -4.59 -26.48
CA ALA A 35 4.69 -5.59 -27.25
C ALA A 35 4.60 -7.00 -26.64
N LEU A 36 4.10 -7.14 -25.40
CA LEU A 36 3.96 -8.44 -24.75
C LEU A 36 2.80 -9.23 -25.34
N ASP A 37 3.07 -10.46 -25.73
CA ASP A 37 2.05 -11.43 -26.08
C ASP A 37 1.53 -12.12 -24.81
N ILE A 38 0.37 -11.67 -24.33
CA ILE A 38 -0.31 -12.21 -23.13
C ILE A 38 -1.53 -13.02 -23.57
N PRO A 39 -1.53 -14.34 -23.41
CA PRO A 39 -2.68 -15.17 -23.74
C PRO A 39 -3.92 -14.75 -22.92
N GLY A 40 -5.01 -14.44 -23.64
CA GLY A 40 -6.25 -13.94 -23.02
C GLY A 40 -6.33 -12.42 -22.88
N GLY A 41 -5.33 -11.70 -23.36
CA GLY A 41 -5.35 -10.24 -23.47
C GLY A 41 -4.75 -9.50 -22.28
N LEU A 42 -4.28 -8.29 -22.57
CA LEU A 42 -3.65 -7.36 -21.66
C LEU A 42 -4.45 -6.05 -21.59
N GLU A 43 -4.66 -5.53 -20.37
CA GLU A 43 -5.14 -4.18 -20.08
C GLU A 43 -4.07 -3.43 -19.29
N ILE A 44 -3.84 -2.16 -19.63
CA ILE A 44 -2.91 -1.30 -18.89
C ILE A 44 -3.72 -0.22 -18.16
N VAL A 45 -3.54 -0.09 -16.87
CA VAL A 45 -4.23 0.89 -16.02
C VAL A 45 -3.19 1.88 -15.49
N LEU A 46 -3.18 3.09 -16.06
CA LEU A 46 -2.32 4.18 -15.63
C LEU A 46 -3.03 5.05 -14.61
N VAL A 47 -2.36 5.39 -13.50
CA VAL A 47 -2.94 6.23 -12.47
C VAL A 47 -2.03 7.43 -12.21
N VAL A 48 -2.37 8.59 -12.77
CA VAL A 48 -1.62 9.84 -12.53
C VAL A 48 -2.02 10.42 -11.19
N ASP A 49 -1.10 10.39 -10.23
CA ASP A 49 -1.31 10.82 -8.84
C ASP A 49 -0.97 12.30 -8.64
N GLY A 50 -1.72 13.18 -9.32
CA GLY A 50 -1.55 14.63 -9.20
C GLY A 50 -0.13 15.07 -9.56
N SER A 51 0.45 14.51 -10.60
CA SER A 51 1.80 14.83 -11.05
C SER A 51 1.93 16.28 -11.49
N PRO A 52 3.00 17.01 -11.09
CA PRO A 52 3.19 18.41 -11.45
C PRO A 52 3.83 18.57 -12.85
N ASP A 53 4.37 17.50 -13.42
CA ASP A 53 4.99 17.49 -14.75
C ASP A 53 3.98 17.18 -15.88
N ASN A 54 4.47 16.91 -17.08
CA ASN A 54 3.63 16.61 -18.24
C ASN A 54 3.10 15.15 -18.29
N SER A 55 3.19 14.38 -17.19
CA SER A 55 2.79 12.96 -17.15
C SER A 55 1.33 12.77 -17.57
N LEU A 56 0.42 13.65 -17.15
CA LEU A 56 -1.00 13.53 -17.51
C LEU A 56 -1.23 13.59 -19.01
N GLU A 57 -0.60 14.53 -19.69
CA GLU A 57 -0.77 14.71 -21.12
C GLU A 57 -0.14 13.58 -21.92
N THR A 58 1.05 13.12 -21.49
CA THR A 58 1.70 11.93 -22.05
C THR A 58 0.80 10.70 -21.91
N CYS A 59 0.22 10.47 -20.73
CA CYS A 59 -0.68 9.33 -20.50
C CYS A 59 -1.98 9.43 -21.29
N LYS A 60 -2.52 10.62 -21.56
CA LYS A 60 -3.69 10.80 -22.46
C LYS A 60 -3.36 10.39 -23.89
N GLN A 61 -2.20 10.80 -24.40
CA GLN A 61 -1.75 10.40 -25.75
C GLN A 61 -1.61 8.88 -25.85
N LEU A 62 -1.05 8.23 -24.81
CA LEU A 62 -0.95 6.77 -24.74
C LEU A 62 -2.33 6.10 -24.68
N ALA A 63 -3.28 6.67 -23.95
CA ALA A 63 -4.65 6.12 -23.87
C ALA A 63 -5.43 6.24 -25.19
N ALA A 64 -5.14 7.27 -26.01
CA ALA A 64 -5.73 7.44 -27.32
C ALA A 64 -5.10 6.54 -28.41
N ALA A 65 -3.83 6.15 -28.21
CA ALA A 65 -3.06 5.40 -29.19
C ALA A 65 -3.61 3.95 -29.37
N PRO A 66 -3.48 3.35 -30.57
CA PRO A 66 -3.89 1.97 -30.84
C PRO A 66 -3.02 0.97 -30.07
N GLY A 67 -3.54 -0.26 -29.89
CA GLY A 67 -2.84 -1.35 -29.22
C GLY A 67 -3.62 -1.88 -28.02
N ALA A 68 -2.93 -2.51 -27.06
CA ALA A 68 -3.57 -3.00 -25.85
C ALA A 68 -4.31 -1.85 -25.13
N PRO A 69 -5.55 -2.10 -24.63
CA PRO A 69 -6.38 -1.07 -24.02
C PRO A 69 -5.66 -0.40 -22.84
N VAL A 70 -5.59 0.93 -22.90
CA VAL A 70 -5.09 1.75 -21.80
C VAL A 70 -6.26 2.49 -21.15
N VAL A 71 -6.41 2.32 -19.84
CA VAL A 71 -7.34 3.08 -19.00
C VAL A 71 -6.51 4.03 -18.16
N LEU A 72 -6.75 5.34 -18.30
CA LEU A 72 -6.06 6.36 -17.54
C LEU A 72 -6.97 6.95 -16.48
N LEU A 73 -6.53 6.91 -15.22
CA LEU A 73 -7.15 7.62 -14.11
C LEU A 73 -6.32 8.87 -13.76
N SER A 74 -6.96 10.01 -13.69
CA SER A 74 -6.36 11.25 -13.16
C SER A 74 -6.89 11.48 -11.75
N LEU A 75 -6.03 11.45 -10.74
CA LEU A 75 -6.41 11.79 -9.37
C LEU A 75 -6.45 13.32 -9.18
N SER A 76 -7.31 13.79 -8.27
CA SER A 76 -7.52 15.22 -8.05
C SER A 76 -6.31 15.95 -7.46
N ARG A 77 -5.42 15.24 -6.78
CA ARG A 77 -4.15 15.70 -6.18
C ARG A 77 -3.25 14.50 -5.92
N ASN A 78 -2.05 14.71 -5.39
CA ASN A 78 -1.21 13.62 -4.89
C ASN A 78 -1.80 13.03 -3.61
N PHE A 79 -2.12 11.74 -3.66
CA PHE A 79 -2.60 10.92 -2.55
C PHE A 79 -1.55 9.92 -2.06
N GLY A 80 -0.48 9.72 -2.82
CA GLY A 80 0.61 8.77 -2.57
C GLY A 80 0.44 7.44 -3.29
N GLU A 81 1.56 6.79 -3.55
CA GLU A 81 1.71 5.58 -4.35
C GLU A 81 0.69 4.47 -4.00
N HIS A 82 0.57 4.11 -2.73
CA HIS A 82 -0.37 3.07 -2.31
C HIS A 82 -1.84 3.41 -2.63
N ASN A 83 -2.22 4.69 -2.51
CA ASN A 83 -3.57 5.14 -2.87
C ASN A 83 -3.78 5.11 -4.40
N ALA A 84 -2.77 5.47 -5.17
CA ALA A 84 -2.80 5.36 -6.63
C ALA A 84 -2.91 3.90 -7.08
N VAL A 85 -2.13 3.00 -6.46
CA VAL A 85 -2.24 1.55 -6.70
C VAL A 85 -3.66 1.04 -6.39
N MET A 86 -4.24 1.42 -5.24
CA MET A 86 -5.61 1.02 -4.89
C MET A 86 -6.65 1.54 -5.91
N ALA A 87 -6.49 2.78 -6.39
CA ALA A 87 -7.36 3.32 -7.44
C ALA A 87 -7.24 2.52 -8.74
N GLY A 88 -6.03 2.13 -9.13
CA GLY A 88 -5.79 1.30 -10.31
C GLY A 88 -6.35 -0.11 -10.14
N LEU A 89 -6.12 -0.75 -8.99
CA LEU A 89 -6.67 -2.08 -8.69
C LEU A 89 -8.20 -2.10 -8.69
N ALA A 90 -8.85 -1.04 -8.20
CA ALA A 90 -10.30 -0.89 -8.25
C ALA A 90 -10.84 -0.82 -9.70
N ARG A 91 -10.03 -0.40 -10.65
CA ARG A 91 -10.42 -0.26 -12.07
C ARG A 91 -9.98 -1.45 -12.93
N ALA A 92 -8.99 -2.20 -12.49
CA ALA A 92 -8.48 -3.38 -13.18
C ALA A 92 -9.55 -4.47 -13.30
N ARG A 93 -9.65 -5.10 -14.51
CA ARG A 93 -10.66 -6.11 -14.84
C ARG A 93 -10.07 -7.49 -15.10
N GLY A 94 -8.75 -7.58 -15.18
CA GLY A 94 -8.05 -8.83 -15.45
C GLY A 94 -8.29 -9.91 -14.41
N ALA A 95 -8.21 -11.17 -14.83
CA ALA A 95 -8.21 -12.30 -13.91
C ALA A 95 -7.04 -12.24 -12.92
N TYR A 96 -5.94 -11.63 -13.36
CA TYR A 96 -4.80 -11.24 -12.54
C TYR A 96 -4.50 -9.75 -12.72
N ALA A 97 -3.93 -9.13 -11.69
CA ALA A 97 -3.46 -7.75 -11.73
C ALA A 97 -2.00 -7.69 -11.28
N ILE A 98 -1.14 -7.09 -12.10
CA ILE A 98 0.26 -6.82 -11.73
C ILE A 98 0.39 -5.34 -11.42
N THR A 99 1.02 -5.01 -10.29
CA THR A 99 1.43 -3.64 -9.97
C THR A 99 2.90 -3.48 -10.26
N MET A 100 3.31 -2.37 -10.88
CA MET A 100 4.70 -2.04 -11.15
C MET A 100 4.92 -0.54 -11.19
N ASP A 101 6.15 -0.10 -10.91
CA ASP A 101 6.53 1.30 -10.96
C ASP A 101 6.81 1.78 -12.41
N ASP A 102 6.74 3.10 -12.64
CA ASP A 102 6.93 3.74 -13.94
C ASP A 102 8.41 4.03 -14.31
N ASP A 103 9.37 3.58 -13.49
CA ASP A 103 10.78 3.95 -13.58
C ASP A 103 11.68 2.98 -14.37
N LEU A 104 11.09 1.98 -15.02
CA LEU A 104 11.77 0.95 -15.84
C LEU A 104 12.82 0.11 -15.08
N GLN A 105 12.82 0.14 -13.73
CA GLN A 105 13.71 -0.72 -12.95
C GLN A 105 13.31 -2.20 -13.04
N ASN A 106 12.03 -2.48 -13.27
CA ASN A 106 11.51 -3.82 -13.52
C ASN A 106 11.34 -4.01 -15.04
N PRO A 107 12.12 -4.90 -15.69
CA PRO A 107 12.01 -5.12 -17.12
C PRO A 107 10.58 -5.57 -17.51
N PRO A 108 9.96 -4.97 -18.53
CA PRO A 108 8.61 -5.36 -18.97
C PRO A 108 8.47 -6.85 -19.31
N GLY A 109 9.53 -7.50 -19.80
CA GLY A 109 9.54 -8.95 -20.06
C GLY A 109 9.27 -9.81 -18.84
N GLU A 110 9.60 -9.33 -17.63
CA GLU A 110 9.32 -10.02 -16.37
C GLU A 110 7.82 -10.04 -16.03
N VAL A 111 7.00 -9.14 -16.60
CA VAL A 111 5.55 -9.10 -16.42
C VAL A 111 4.92 -10.42 -16.91
N LYS A 112 5.30 -10.91 -18.09
CA LYS A 112 4.80 -12.17 -18.64
C LYS A 112 5.19 -13.36 -17.75
N ARG A 113 6.46 -13.44 -17.34
CA ARG A 113 6.96 -14.48 -16.44
C ARG A 113 6.23 -14.49 -15.09
N LEU A 114 5.98 -13.31 -14.53
CA LEU A 114 5.27 -13.14 -13.25
C LEU A 114 3.81 -13.58 -13.37
N PHE A 115 3.14 -13.20 -14.46
CA PHE A 115 1.77 -13.62 -14.76
C PHE A 115 1.67 -15.14 -14.92
N GLU A 116 2.52 -15.75 -15.76
CA GLU A 116 2.52 -17.19 -16.00
C GLU A 116 2.81 -17.95 -14.70
N HIS A 117 3.78 -17.52 -13.92
CA HIS A 117 4.09 -18.13 -12.62
C HIS A 117 2.92 -18.06 -11.64
N ALA A 118 2.20 -16.95 -11.59
CA ALA A 118 1.03 -16.79 -10.72
C ALA A 118 -0.13 -17.69 -11.17
N ARG A 119 -0.43 -17.71 -12.48
CA ARG A 119 -1.50 -18.51 -13.07
C ARG A 119 -1.25 -19.99 -12.94
N ASP A 120 -0.07 -20.45 -13.38
CA ASP A 120 0.26 -21.88 -13.47
C ASP A 120 0.48 -22.49 -12.08
N GLY A 121 0.98 -21.70 -11.12
CA GLY A 121 1.10 -22.09 -9.72
C GLY A 121 -0.19 -21.97 -8.91
N GLY A 122 -1.27 -21.38 -9.47
CA GLY A 122 -2.52 -21.14 -8.76
C GLY A 122 -2.37 -20.24 -7.53
N TYR A 123 -1.42 -19.29 -7.57
CA TYR A 123 -1.17 -18.40 -6.46
C TYR A 123 -2.18 -17.25 -6.44
N ASP A 124 -2.59 -16.87 -5.23
CA ASP A 124 -3.41 -15.69 -5.00
C ASP A 124 -2.60 -14.40 -5.08
N ALA A 125 -1.35 -14.45 -4.63
CA ALA A 125 -0.39 -13.37 -4.74
C ALA A 125 1.00 -13.91 -5.05
N VAL A 126 1.77 -13.25 -5.91
CA VAL A 126 3.18 -13.54 -6.15
C VAL A 126 3.99 -12.27 -5.97
N TYR A 127 4.98 -12.33 -5.06
CA TYR A 127 5.94 -11.26 -4.83
C TYR A 127 7.26 -11.53 -5.54
N THR A 128 7.82 -10.50 -6.12
CA THR A 128 9.14 -10.61 -6.75
C THR A 128 10.25 -10.30 -5.76
N TYR A 129 11.43 -10.88 -5.99
CA TYR A 129 12.66 -10.56 -5.25
C TYR A 129 13.86 -10.55 -6.18
N TYR A 130 14.92 -9.85 -5.76
CA TYR A 130 16.14 -9.65 -6.55
C TYR A 130 17.29 -10.48 -5.99
N ALA A 131 18.12 -11.06 -6.88
CA ALA A 131 19.20 -11.98 -6.50
C ALA A 131 20.33 -11.33 -5.69
N ASP A 132 20.64 -10.05 -5.93
CA ASP A 132 21.78 -9.39 -5.31
C ASP A 132 21.42 -8.05 -4.65
N LYS A 133 21.50 -8.01 -3.31
CA LYS A 133 21.63 -6.77 -2.54
C LYS A 133 23.00 -6.77 -1.84
N GLN A 134 24.05 -6.33 -2.52
CA GLN A 134 25.29 -5.93 -1.86
C GLN A 134 25.04 -4.60 -1.14
N HIS A 135 24.74 -4.66 0.16
CA HIS A 135 24.58 -3.47 0.98
C HIS A 135 25.50 -3.50 2.20
N ALA A 136 26.08 -2.34 2.52
CA ALA A 136 26.98 -2.14 3.66
C ALA A 136 26.38 -2.65 4.99
N ALA A 137 27.20 -3.29 5.83
CA ALA A 137 26.83 -4.06 7.02
C ALA A 137 25.97 -3.30 8.04
N TRP A 138 26.14 -1.98 8.22
CA TRP A 138 25.36 -1.18 9.17
C TRP A 138 23.89 -0.94 8.74
N ARG A 139 23.62 -0.89 7.41
CA ARG A 139 22.27 -0.86 6.85
C ARG A 139 21.51 -2.17 7.06
N ASN A 140 22.24 -3.27 7.17
CA ASN A 140 21.66 -4.60 7.41
C ASN A 140 21.04 -4.72 8.81
N TRP A 141 21.56 -4.00 9.81
CA TRP A 141 21.02 -4.04 11.17
C TRP A 141 19.65 -3.36 11.28
N GLY A 142 19.51 -2.15 10.73
CA GLY A 142 18.23 -1.44 10.64
C GLY A 142 17.21 -2.19 9.80
N SER A 143 17.62 -2.77 8.67
CA SER A 143 16.79 -3.60 7.81
C SER A 143 16.36 -4.91 8.49
N ARG A 144 17.23 -5.56 9.27
CA ARG A 144 16.89 -6.78 10.04
C ARG A 144 15.86 -6.48 11.13
N PHE A 145 16.03 -5.38 11.85
CA PHE A 145 15.07 -4.95 12.87
C PHE A 145 13.71 -4.60 12.25
N THR A 146 13.70 -3.86 11.15
CA THR A 146 12.47 -3.51 10.42
C THR A 146 11.78 -4.75 9.87
N ASN A 147 12.53 -5.69 9.29
CA ASN A 147 11.97 -6.96 8.80
C ASN A 147 11.43 -7.82 9.94
N TRP A 148 12.15 -7.90 11.07
CA TRP A 148 11.67 -8.62 12.26
C TRP A 148 10.38 -8.02 12.81
N CYS A 149 10.29 -6.68 12.87
CA CYS A 149 9.06 -5.99 13.23
C CYS A 149 7.93 -6.31 12.23
N ALA A 150 8.19 -6.22 10.92
CA ALA A 150 7.21 -6.52 9.89
C ALA A 150 6.76 -7.99 9.94
N ASP A 151 7.69 -8.93 10.14
CA ASP A 151 7.38 -10.37 10.27
C ASP A 151 6.44 -10.65 11.46
N ARG A 152 6.60 -9.87 12.55
CA ARG A 152 5.81 -10.03 13.78
C ARG A 152 4.47 -9.26 13.75
N LEU A 153 4.37 -8.20 12.94
CA LEU A 153 3.24 -7.27 12.92
C LEU A 153 2.20 -7.62 11.86
N ILE A 154 2.61 -8.27 10.77
CA ILE A 154 1.77 -8.48 9.58
C ILE A 154 1.55 -9.99 9.32
N ASP A 155 1.95 -10.89 10.24
CA ASP A 155 1.97 -12.35 10.04
C ASP A 155 2.62 -12.76 8.70
N LYS A 156 3.67 -12.02 8.30
CA LYS A 156 4.35 -12.20 7.02
C LYS A 156 5.07 -13.54 6.98
N PRO A 157 4.92 -14.33 5.93
CA PRO A 157 5.71 -15.55 5.73
C PRO A 157 7.21 -15.27 5.82
N ARG A 158 7.95 -16.09 6.57
CA ARG A 158 9.40 -15.91 6.78
C ARG A 158 10.15 -15.80 5.45
N GLY A 159 10.97 -14.76 5.33
CA GLY A 159 11.80 -14.54 4.14
C GLY A 159 11.04 -14.03 2.90
N LEU A 160 9.77 -13.63 3.01
CA LEU A 160 9.07 -12.96 1.94
C LEU A 160 9.59 -11.51 1.79
N TYR A 161 10.02 -11.14 0.60
CA TYR A 161 10.33 -9.76 0.26
C TYR A 161 9.08 -9.08 -0.31
N LEU A 162 8.64 -7.99 0.29
CA LEU A 162 7.47 -7.23 -0.15
C LEU A 162 7.93 -6.20 -1.20
N SER A 163 7.68 -6.51 -2.46
CA SER A 163 8.02 -5.68 -3.62
C SER A 163 6.77 -4.98 -4.14
N SER A 164 6.91 -3.75 -4.68
CA SER A 164 5.86 -3.07 -5.46
C SER A 164 5.53 -3.81 -6.75
N PHE A 165 6.50 -4.55 -7.31
CA PHE A 165 6.31 -5.42 -8.46
C PHE A 165 5.78 -6.79 -8.01
N ARG A 166 4.47 -6.97 -8.11
CA ARG A 166 3.74 -8.15 -7.63
C ARG A 166 2.54 -8.47 -8.51
N CYS A 167 2.12 -9.73 -8.51
CA CYS A 167 0.91 -10.21 -9.18
C CYS A 167 -0.13 -10.60 -8.13
N LEU A 168 -1.39 -10.21 -8.34
CA LEU A 168 -2.54 -10.49 -7.48
C LEU A 168 -3.63 -11.14 -8.30
N SER A 169 -4.28 -12.19 -7.79
CA SER A 169 -5.49 -12.75 -8.39
C SER A 169 -6.68 -11.77 -8.27
N ALA A 170 -7.69 -11.95 -9.14
CA ALA A 170 -8.92 -11.17 -9.06
C ALA A 170 -9.56 -11.28 -7.67
N PHE A 171 -9.50 -12.46 -7.05
CA PHE A 171 -10.02 -12.68 -5.70
C PHE A 171 -9.38 -11.75 -4.68
N VAL A 172 -8.04 -11.68 -4.62
CA VAL A 172 -7.33 -10.80 -3.68
C VAL A 172 -7.58 -9.35 -4.01
N ARG A 173 -7.47 -8.97 -5.29
CA ARG A 173 -7.72 -7.61 -5.77
C ARG A 173 -9.08 -7.09 -5.32
N GLU A 174 -10.14 -7.83 -5.58
CA GLU A 174 -11.51 -7.43 -5.23
C GLU A 174 -11.71 -7.34 -3.72
N ARG A 175 -11.16 -8.29 -2.96
CA ARG A 175 -11.26 -8.29 -1.50
C ARG A 175 -10.58 -7.07 -0.87
N ILE A 176 -9.35 -6.75 -1.26
CA ILE A 176 -8.64 -5.59 -0.69
C ILE A 176 -9.30 -4.26 -1.06
N VAL A 177 -9.84 -4.15 -2.28
CA VAL A 177 -10.54 -2.94 -2.74
C VAL A 177 -11.85 -2.72 -1.97
N VAL A 178 -12.62 -3.79 -1.73
CA VAL A 178 -13.90 -3.69 -1.02
C VAL A 178 -13.71 -3.56 0.49
N SER A 179 -12.73 -4.25 1.08
CA SER A 179 -12.57 -4.31 2.54
C SER A 179 -11.88 -3.10 3.14
N TYR A 180 -11.19 -2.27 2.34
CA TYR A 180 -10.43 -1.15 2.84
C TYR A 180 -10.78 0.17 2.16
N GLU A 181 -11.37 1.09 2.91
CA GLU A 181 -11.75 2.44 2.46
C GLU A 181 -10.92 3.56 3.14
N GLY A 182 -9.98 3.22 4.02
CA GLY A 182 -9.24 4.18 4.80
C GLY A 182 -8.21 5.00 3.99
N PRO A 183 -7.81 6.20 4.47
CA PRO A 183 -6.93 7.11 3.72
C PRO A 183 -5.45 6.68 3.67
N TYR A 184 -5.07 5.63 4.40
CA TYR A 184 -3.67 5.18 4.52
C TYR A 184 -3.54 3.67 4.24
N PRO A 185 -3.82 3.20 3.00
CA PRO A 185 -3.66 1.80 2.68
C PRO A 185 -2.18 1.41 2.71
N TYR A 186 -1.93 0.19 3.12
CA TYR A 186 -0.67 -0.50 2.90
C TYR A 186 -0.99 -1.79 2.17
N VAL A 187 -0.82 -1.77 0.85
CA VAL A 187 -1.33 -2.82 -0.04
C VAL A 187 -0.81 -4.20 0.36
N ASP A 188 0.49 -4.31 0.73
CA ASP A 188 1.08 -5.60 1.14
C ASP A 188 0.42 -6.16 2.41
N GLY A 189 0.15 -5.30 3.39
CA GLY A 189 -0.55 -5.69 4.60
C GLY A 189 -1.98 -6.17 4.33
N LEU A 190 -2.68 -5.50 3.41
CA LEU A 190 -4.04 -5.89 2.99
C LEU A 190 -4.02 -7.24 2.26
N VAL A 191 -3.06 -7.46 1.37
CA VAL A 191 -2.90 -8.75 0.66
C VAL A 191 -2.69 -9.90 1.65
N LEU A 192 -1.77 -9.73 2.61
CA LEU A 192 -1.45 -10.77 3.60
C LEU A 192 -2.59 -11.02 4.62
N GLN A 193 -3.52 -10.08 4.78
CA GLN A 193 -4.75 -10.31 5.55
C GLN A 193 -5.78 -11.15 4.80
N VAL A 194 -5.76 -11.12 3.45
CA VAL A 194 -6.73 -11.83 2.61
C VAL A 194 -6.27 -13.25 2.31
N THR A 195 -4.98 -13.48 2.09
CA THR A 195 -4.46 -14.78 1.64
C THR A 195 -3.11 -15.14 2.25
N GLN A 196 -2.89 -16.44 2.44
CA GLN A 196 -1.61 -17.04 2.75
C GLN A 196 -1.02 -17.83 1.57
N ASN A 197 -1.79 -17.98 0.46
CA ASN A 197 -1.33 -18.63 -0.77
C ASN A 197 -0.45 -17.67 -1.59
N VAL A 198 0.78 -17.48 -1.12
CA VAL A 198 1.73 -16.50 -1.65
C VAL A 198 2.94 -17.16 -2.28
N GLY A 199 3.11 -16.96 -3.58
CA GLY A 199 4.28 -17.37 -4.35
C GLY A 199 5.41 -16.32 -4.31
N ARG A 200 6.59 -16.74 -4.80
CA ARG A 200 7.77 -15.86 -4.95
C ARG A 200 8.41 -16.12 -6.29
N LEU A 201 8.83 -15.06 -6.95
CA LEU A 201 9.55 -15.15 -8.22
C LEU A 201 10.80 -14.28 -8.18
N GLN A 202 11.93 -14.84 -8.54
CA GLN A 202 13.15 -14.08 -8.75
C GLN A 202 13.10 -13.40 -10.10
N VAL A 203 13.33 -12.07 -10.10
CA VAL A 203 13.31 -11.24 -11.30
C VAL A 203 14.60 -10.44 -11.43
N GLU A 204 14.89 -9.98 -12.63
CA GLU A 204 15.94 -9.02 -12.89
C GLU A 204 15.55 -7.63 -12.39
N HIS A 205 16.56 -6.87 -11.94
CA HIS A 205 16.39 -5.49 -11.51
C HIS A 205 17.44 -4.62 -12.18
N LEU A 206 16.95 -3.69 -12.98
CA LEU A 206 17.81 -2.75 -13.68
C LEU A 206 18.14 -1.53 -12.80
N PRO A 207 19.32 -0.91 -13.00
CA PRO A 207 19.61 0.35 -12.35
C PRO A 207 18.63 1.43 -12.86
N ARG A 208 18.22 2.33 -11.96
CA ARG A 208 17.31 3.44 -12.29
C ARG A 208 17.89 4.30 -13.41
N ILE A 209 17.13 4.52 -14.48
CA ILE A 209 17.57 5.28 -15.65
C ILE A 209 17.60 6.78 -15.36
N ALA A 210 16.70 7.30 -14.51
CA ALA A 210 16.61 8.71 -14.17
C ALA A 210 16.17 8.94 -12.71
N GLY A 211 16.68 10.03 -12.09
CA GLY A 211 16.24 10.53 -10.79
C GLY A 211 17.17 10.21 -9.62
N ARG A 212 17.25 11.13 -8.64
CA ARG A 212 17.92 10.91 -7.34
C ARG A 212 16.95 10.28 -6.37
N SER A 213 17.39 9.27 -5.62
CA SER A 213 16.62 8.71 -4.51
C SER A 213 16.30 9.78 -3.47
N ASN A 214 15.04 10.17 -3.34
CA ASN A 214 14.57 11.15 -2.37
C ASN A 214 14.33 10.55 -0.96
N TYR A 215 14.94 9.39 -0.64
CA TYR A 215 14.79 8.75 0.66
C TYR A 215 15.69 9.42 1.70
N THR A 216 15.15 10.40 2.40
CA THR A 216 15.76 10.96 3.61
C THR A 216 15.45 10.08 4.82
N LEU A 217 16.34 10.05 5.83
CA LEU A 217 16.14 9.31 7.07
C LEU A 217 14.79 9.68 7.76
N ARG A 218 14.40 10.95 7.68
CA ARG A 218 13.08 11.42 8.18
C ARG A 218 11.91 10.77 7.45
N ARG A 219 12.02 10.59 6.12
CA ARG A 219 10.97 9.97 5.31
C ARG A 219 10.88 8.48 5.58
N LEU A 220 12.01 7.80 5.74
CA LEU A 220 12.09 6.39 6.16
C LEU A 220 11.49 6.17 7.55
N LEU A 221 11.82 7.03 8.53
CA LEU A 221 11.27 6.94 9.89
C LEU A 221 9.75 7.19 9.90
N ARG A 222 9.28 8.16 9.11
CA ARG A 222 7.83 8.43 8.96
C ARG A 222 7.09 7.27 8.33
N LEU A 223 7.65 6.66 7.28
CA LEU A 223 7.09 5.47 6.64
C LEU A 223 7.04 4.31 7.62
N TRP A 224 8.13 4.07 8.36
CA TRP A 224 8.21 3.02 9.36
C TRP A 224 7.17 3.22 10.48
N LEU A 225 7.07 4.42 11.06
CA LEU A 225 6.06 4.77 12.05
C LEU A 225 4.63 4.61 11.47
N SER A 226 4.41 5.01 10.23
CA SER A 226 3.11 4.86 9.58
C SER A 226 2.72 3.39 9.41
N MET A 227 3.64 2.53 8.96
CA MET A 227 3.41 1.09 8.88
C MET A 227 3.12 0.49 10.27
N PHE A 228 3.93 0.86 11.27
CA PHE A 228 3.84 0.34 12.63
C PHE A 228 2.49 0.70 13.28
N LEU A 229 2.02 1.93 13.08
CA LEU A 229 0.77 2.43 13.67
C LEU A 229 -0.49 2.02 12.88
N ASN A 230 -0.39 1.74 11.57
CA ASN A 230 -1.56 1.37 10.77
C ASN A 230 -1.95 -0.11 10.91
N PHE A 231 -0.97 -0.99 11.12
CA PHE A 231 -1.22 -2.43 11.07
C PHE A 231 -1.05 -3.14 12.40
N SER A 232 -0.70 -2.42 13.46
CA SER A 232 -0.45 -3.05 14.74
C SER A 232 -0.93 -2.21 15.92
N VAL A 233 -1.65 -2.85 16.80
CA VAL A 233 -1.92 -2.35 18.16
C VAL A 233 -0.76 -2.70 19.11
N MET A 234 0.33 -3.30 18.60
CA MET A 234 1.48 -3.72 19.42
C MET A 234 2.16 -2.57 20.16
N PRO A 235 2.35 -1.36 19.56
CA PRO A 235 2.89 -0.22 20.30
C PRO A 235 2.06 0.11 21.53
N LEU A 236 0.73 0.05 21.42
CA LEU A 236 -0.18 0.31 22.51
C LEU A 236 -0.10 -0.79 23.59
N ARG A 237 0.00 -2.06 23.17
CA ARG A 237 0.21 -3.20 24.10
C ARG A 237 1.53 -3.11 24.84
N LEU A 238 2.61 -2.76 24.14
CA LEU A 238 3.92 -2.53 24.76
C LEU A 238 3.86 -1.36 25.76
N ALA A 239 3.22 -0.26 25.38
CA ALA A 239 3.00 0.88 26.24
C ALA A 239 2.25 0.49 27.54
N THR A 240 1.19 -0.31 27.39
CA THR A 240 0.43 -0.85 28.55
C THR A 240 1.30 -1.76 29.41
N LEU A 241 2.08 -2.66 28.81
CA LEU A 241 2.96 -3.58 29.52
C LEU A 241 4.05 -2.82 30.30
N PHE A 242 4.69 -1.83 29.67
CA PHE A 242 5.65 -0.97 30.35
C PHE A 242 5.02 -0.15 31.47
N GLY A 243 3.83 0.43 31.23
CA GLY A 243 3.08 1.17 32.24
C GLY A 243 2.72 0.30 33.44
N MET A 244 2.32 -0.93 33.22
CA MET A 244 2.05 -1.90 34.30
C MET A 244 3.32 -2.26 35.06
N GLY A 245 4.43 -2.50 34.34
CA GLY A 245 5.75 -2.77 35.00
C GLY A 245 6.21 -1.61 35.85
N PHE A 246 6.16 -0.38 35.36
CA PHE A 246 6.48 0.82 36.13
C PHE A 246 5.51 1.03 37.29
N GLY A 247 4.25 0.72 37.16
CA GLY A 247 3.25 0.78 38.23
C GLY A 247 3.58 -0.18 39.38
N VAL A 248 3.95 -1.42 39.04
CA VAL A 248 4.38 -2.42 40.05
C VAL A 248 5.66 -1.97 40.79
N LEU A 249 6.67 -1.51 40.02
CA LEU A 249 7.91 -0.99 40.60
C LEU A 249 7.66 0.22 41.49
N GLY A 250 6.79 1.13 41.06
CA GLY A 250 6.38 2.30 41.85
C GLY A 250 5.65 1.91 43.13
N ALA A 251 4.78 0.93 43.10
CA ALA A 251 4.09 0.41 44.28
C ALA A 251 5.08 -0.23 45.30
N LEU A 252 6.02 -1.03 44.77
CA LEU A 252 7.07 -1.62 45.62
C LEU A 252 7.96 -0.54 46.25
N ALA A 253 8.38 0.47 45.49
CA ALA A 253 9.14 1.59 46.00
C ALA A 253 8.36 2.38 47.08
N ALA A 254 7.06 2.61 46.86
CA ALA A 254 6.20 3.27 47.84
C ALA A 254 6.13 2.49 49.17
N VAL A 255 6.00 1.16 49.09
CA VAL A 255 6.01 0.31 50.32
C VAL A 255 7.33 0.42 51.08
N ILE A 256 8.47 0.42 50.38
CA ILE A 256 9.79 0.58 50.97
C ILE A 256 9.90 1.93 51.65
N VAL A 257 9.55 3.03 50.98
CA VAL A 257 9.59 4.39 51.53
C VAL A 257 8.70 4.54 52.76
N VAL A 258 7.51 3.95 52.77
CA VAL A 258 6.60 3.96 53.92
C VAL A 258 7.18 3.15 55.09
N ALA A 259 7.78 1.99 54.84
CA ALA A 259 8.42 1.17 55.86
C ALA A 259 9.62 1.89 56.51
N GLU A 260 10.46 2.55 55.70
CA GLU A 260 11.56 3.37 56.20
C GLU A 260 11.08 4.58 57.00
N ALA A 261 10.03 5.27 56.55
CA ALA A 261 9.48 6.42 57.26
C ALA A 261 8.89 6.06 58.63
N ILE A 262 8.35 4.85 58.77
CA ILE A 262 7.84 4.35 60.06
C ILE A 262 9.00 3.91 60.97
N SER A 263 10.08 3.38 60.40
CA SER A 263 11.23 2.84 61.16
C SER A 263 12.20 3.93 61.62
N GLU A 264 12.42 4.96 60.83
CA GLU A 264 13.33 6.06 61.12
C GLU A 264 12.56 7.35 61.34
N ASN A 265 12.58 7.88 62.59
CA ASN A 265 11.90 9.12 62.97
C ASN A 265 12.59 10.39 62.39
N ARG A 266 13.03 10.36 61.12
CA ARG A 266 13.72 11.47 60.46
C ARG A 266 12.88 11.98 59.25
N PRO A 267 12.80 13.30 59.03
CA PRO A 267 12.13 13.84 57.87
C PRO A 267 12.83 13.36 56.58
N PRO A 268 12.09 12.91 55.57
CA PRO A 268 12.68 12.35 54.37
C PRO A 268 13.50 13.41 53.61
N GLN A 269 14.82 13.18 53.59
CA GLN A 269 15.70 13.90 52.66
C GLN A 269 15.45 13.30 51.27
N GLY A 270 14.89 14.01 50.32
CA GLY A 270 14.71 13.41 49.01
C GLY A 270 13.77 14.17 48.07
N TRP A 271 13.46 15.45 48.35
CA TRP A 271 12.57 16.20 47.45
C TRP A 271 13.10 16.28 46.01
N ALA A 272 14.43 16.32 45.81
CA ALA A 272 15.05 16.36 44.50
C ALA A 272 14.82 15.04 43.72
N SER A 273 14.98 13.90 44.40
CA SER A 273 14.70 12.59 43.78
C SER A 273 13.21 12.40 43.49
N LEU A 274 12.31 12.91 44.32
CA LEU A 274 10.88 12.93 44.06
C LEU A 274 10.56 13.79 42.85
N MET A 275 11.15 14.98 42.71
CA MET A 275 10.94 15.85 41.56
C MET A 275 11.40 15.19 40.23
N VAL A 276 12.58 14.53 40.27
CA VAL A 276 13.07 13.78 39.11
C VAL A 276 12.12 12.63 38.74
N ALA A 277 11.67 11.87 39.75
CA ALA A 277 10.72 10.77 39.50
C ALA A 277 9.40 11.27 38.92
N VAL A 278 8.84 12.37 39.43
CA VAL A 278 7.62 12.98 38.91
C VAL A 278 7.80 13.46 37.45
N LEU A 279 8.92 14.14 37.16
CA LEU A 279 9.20 14.62 35.81
C LEU A 279 9.37 13.48 34.81
N VAL A 280 10.07 12.41 35.18
CA VAL A 280 10.25 11.22 34.34
C VAL A 280 8.90 10.53 34.08
N LEU A 281 8.12 10.30 35.16
CA LEU A 281 6.79 9.68 35.02
C LEU A 281 5.84 10.55 34.18
N ALA A 282 5.82 11.85 34.41
CA ALA A 282 5.03 12.79 33.61
C ALA A 282 5.44 12.76 32.14
N GLY A 283 6.75 12.73 31.85
CA GLY A 283 7.26 12.59 30.47
C GLY A 283 6.79 11.30 29.80
N VAL A 284 6.89 10.17 30.51
CA VAL A 284 6.39 8.87 30.01
C VAL A 284 4.88 8.92 29.77
N GLN A 285 4.10 9.49 30.70
CA GLN A 285 2.64 9.64 30.52
C GLN A 285 2.29 10.48 29.29
N LEU A 286 2.98 11.60 29.04
CA LEU A 286 2.75 12.42 27.85
C LEU A 286 3.03 11.68 26.55
N VAL A 287 4.07 10.85 26.51
CA VAL A 287 4.36 9.98 25.35
C VAL A 287 3.23 8.97 25.12
N LEU A 288 2.71 8.35 26.18
CA LEU A 288 1.62 7.38 26.10
C LEU A 288 0.31 8.04 25.63
N VAL A 289 -0.01 9.22 26.18
CA VAL A 289 -1.18 10.01 25.75
C VAL A 289 -1.04 10.44 24.30
N GLY A 290 0.16 10.86 23.87
CA GLY A 290 0.44 11.17 22.47
C GLY A 290 0.25 9.97 21.54
N LEU A 291 0.67 8.78 21.95
CA LEU A 291 0.45 7.54 21.21
C LEU A 291 -1.05 7.21 21.08
N ILE A 292 -1.81 7.31 22.17
CA ILE A 292 -3.27 7.13 22.14
C ILE A 292 -3.92 8.15 21.22
N GLY A 293 -3.48 9.41 21.28
CA GLY A 293 -3.96 10.48 20.40
C GLY A 293 -3.74 10.18 18.92
N GLU A 294 -2.60 9.59 18.56
CA GLU A 294 -2.31 9.18 17.17
C GLU A 294 -3.28 8.08 16.70
N TYR A 295 -3.55 7.06 17.52
CA TYR A 295 -4.55 6.02 17.19
C TYR A 295 -5.96 6.59 17.08
N LEU A 296 -6.34 7.47 18.03
CA LEU A 296 -7.64 8.13 18.00
C LEU A 296 -7.81 9.03 16.77
N GLY A 297 -6.77 9.77 16.41
CA GLY A 297 -6.74 10.56 15.18
C GLY A 297 -6.95 9.74 13.91
N ARG A 298 -6.33 8.56 13.82
CA ARG A 298 -6.52 7.63 12.69
C ARG A 298 -7.95 7.06 12.66
N MET A 299 -8.47 6.66 13.83
CA MET A 299 -9.85 6.21 13.96
C MET A 299 -10.85 7.29 13.58
N PHE A 300 -10.62 8.54 14.00
CA PHE A 300 -11.43 9.70 13.62
C PHE A 300 -11.47 9.90 12.09
N LEU A 301 -10.32 9.78 11.40
CA LEU A 301 -10.26 9.89 9.94
C LEU A 301 -11.01 8.76 9.23
N ALA A 302 -10.97 7.54 9.80
CA ALA A 302 -11.71 6.39 9.27
C ALA A 302 -13.23 6.54 9.49
N VAL A 303 -13.65 6.97 10.69
CA VAL A 303 -15.07 7.21 11.02
C VAL A 303 -15.67 8.33 10.17
N ASN A 304 -14.91 9.41 9.94
CA ASN A 304 -15.34 10.52 9.08
C ASN A 304 -15.31 10.19 7.58
N ARG A 305 -15.05 8.93 7.21
CA ARG A 305 -15.04 8.47 5.81
C ARG A 305 -14.22 9.37 4.89
N LYS A 306 -13.06 9.84 5.38
CA LYS A 306 -12.15 10.59 4.52
C LYS A 306 -11.80 9.73 3.31
N PRO A 307 -12.07 10.21 2.08
CA PRO A 307 -11.86 9.39 0.89
C PRO A 307 -10.40 8.98 0.76
N GLN A 308 -10.18 7.74 0.41
CA GLN A 308 -8.86 7.16 0.17
C GLN A 308 -8.15 7.89 -0.98
N TYR A 309 -8.87 8.11 -2.07
CA TYR A 309 -8.46 8.89 -3.23
C TYR A 309 -9.71 9.52 -3.89
N LEU A 310 -9.49 10.50 -4.74
CA LEU A 310 -10.55 11.11 -5.55
C LEU A 310 -10.11 11.09 -7.01
N VAL A 311 -10.85 10.36 -7.83
CA VAL A 311 -10.66 10.35 -9.28
C VAL A 311 -11.33 11.59 -9.86
N ARG A 312 -10.56 12.42 -10.55
CA ARG A 312 -11.05 13.60 -11.24
C ARG A 312 -11.69 13.23 -12.59
N GLU A 313 -10.97 12.43 -13.37
CA GLU A 313 -11.36 12.02 -14.73
C GLU A 313 -10.80 10.62 -15.02
N VAL A 314 -11.55 9.87 -15.83
CA VAL A 314 -11.12 8.59 -16.40
C VAL A 314 -11.14 8.72 -17.89
N PHE A 315 -10.04 8.37 -18.53
CA PHE A 315 -9.89 8.42 -19.98
C PHE A 315 -9.75 7.00 -20.53
N ARG A 316 -10.46 6.73 -21.62
CA ARG A 316 -10.38 5.47 -22.35
C ARG A 316 -10.39 5.79 -23.84
N ARG A 317 -9.89 4.87 -24.65
CA ARG A 317 -10.08 4.97 -26.10
C ARG A 317 -11.58 4.87 -26.42
N GLY A 318 -12.10 5.89 -27.09
CA GLY A 318 -13.47 5.91 -27.58
C GLY A 318 -13.67 4.89 -28.71
N PRO A 319 -14.96 4.60 -29.06
CA PRO A 319 -15.27 3.78 -30.22
C PRO A 319 -14.66 4.38 -31.51
N GLU A 320 -14.33 3.51 -32.44
CA GLU A 320 -13.81 3.93 -33.76
C GLU A 320 -14.81 4.89 -34.45
N GLY A 321 -14.38 6.14 -34.69
CA GLY A 321 -15.22 7.20 -35.28
C GLY A 321 -15.54 8.37 -34.35
N SER A 322 -15.18 8.37 -33.09
CA SER A 322 -15.31 9.54 -32.21
C SER A 322 -14.23 10.59 -32.56
N GLU A 323 -14.63 11.84 -32.81
CA GLU A 323 -13.71 12.97 -32.93
C GLU A 323 -12.92 13.14 -31.63
N GLY A 324 -11.59 12.90 -31.69
CA GLY A 324 -10.68 13.05 -30.55
C GLY A 324 -10.20 11.78 -29.86
N GLY A 325 -10.69 10.59 -30.20
CA GLY A 325 -10.10 9.31 -29.81
C GLY A 325 -10.20 8.91 -28.33
N LEU A 326 -10.61 9.81 -27.41
CA LEU A 326 -10.75 9.56 -25.98
C LEU A 326 -12.19 9.76 -25.50
N ASP A 327 -12.71 8.76 -24.81
CA ASP A 327 -13.91 8.88 -23.97
C ASP A 327 -13.50 9.33 -22.57
N VAL A 328 -14.16 10.37 -22.05
CA VAL A 328 -13.85 10.97 -20.75
C VAL A 328 -15.03 10.81 -19.81
N GLU A 329 -14.88 9.93 -18.85
CA GLU A 329 -15.84 9.73 -17.77
C GLU A 329 -15.46 10.59 -16.56
N ARG A 330 -16.36 11.48 -16.13
CA ARG A 330 -16.23 12.19 -14.84
C ARG A 330 -17.09 11.49 -13.83
N PRO A 331 -16.49 10.83 -12.82
CA PRO A 331 -17.28 10.19 -11.76
C PRO A 331 -18.21 11.22 -11.11
N ALA A 332 -19.50 10.87 -10.94
CA ALA A 332 -20.44 11.70 -10.21
C ALA A 332 -19.95 11.91 -8.77
N ALA A 333 -20.28 13.05 -8.17
CA ALA A 333 -19.81 13.46 -6.84
C ALA A 333 -20.07 12.43 -5.72
N ASP A 334 -21.05 11.52 -5.93
CA ASP A 334 -21.43 10.47 -4.98
C ASP A 334 -21.00 9.05 -5.37
N THR A 335 -20.35 8.88 -6.51
CA THR A 335 -19.94 7.54 -6.94
C THR A 335 -18.61 7.20 -6.30
N LYS A 336 -18.63 6.39 -5.24
CA LYS A 336 -17.46 5.63 -4.81
C LYS A 336 -16.88 4.98 -6.05
N ALA A 337 -15.59 5.19 -6.32
CA ALA A 337 -14.90 4.60 -7.47
C ALA A 337 -14.61 3.09 -7.30
N GLY A 338 -15.46 2.41 -6.56
CA GLY A 338 -15.54 0.95 -6.42
C GLY A 338 -16.87 0.51 -6.98
N GLY A 339 -16.84 -0.42 -7.95
CA GLY A 339 -17.99 -0.92 -8.67
C GLY A 339 -19.19 -1.24 -7.78
N GLN A 340 -20.38 -1.14 -8.39
CA GLN A 340 -21.63 -1.58 -7.78
C GLN A 340 -21.43 -2.93 -7.10
N PRO A 341 -21.91 -3.13 -5.86
CA PRO A 341 -21.90 -4.45 -5.26
C PRO A 341 -22.65 -5.39 -6.21
N HIS A 342 -21.96 -6.39 -6.73
CA HIS A 342 -22.58 -7.52 -7.39
C HIS A 342 -23.63 -8.05 -6.39
N ARG A 343 -24.93 -7.85 -6.67
CA ARG A 343 -25.99 -8.51 -5.93
C ARG A 343 -25.71 -10.00 -6.06
N LEU A 344 -25.37 -10.63 -4.96
CA LEU A 344 -25.36 -12.07 -4.88
C LEU A 344 -26.73 -12.57 -5.35
N PRO A 345 -26.81 -13.59 -6.22
CA PRO A 345 -28.07 -14.16 -6.61
C PRO A 345 -28.77 -14.65 -5.33
N SER A 346 -30.01 -14.22 -5.13
CA SER A 346 -30.89 -14.68 -4.07
C SER A 346 -30.95 -16.20 -4.13
N GLN A 347 -30.60 -16.85 -3.03
CA GLN A 347 -30.83 -18.29 -2.86
C GLN A 347 -32.34 -18.56 -2.97
N PRO A 348 -32.75 -19.61 -3.68
CA PRO A 348 -34.14 -20.00 -3.69
C PRO A 348 -34.51 -20.49 -2.29
N GLU A 349 -35.57 -19.90 -1.72
CA GLU A 349 -36.24 -20.41 -0.52
C GLU A 349 -36.79 -21.79 -0.84
N SER A 350 -36.39 -22.76 -0.05
CA SER A 350 -37.03 -24.07 0.05
C SER A 350 -37.40 -24.38 1.48
#